data_28386a9bd4eac2b0eb7c04fcc0a130c7
#
_entry.id   28386a9bd4eac2b0eb7c04fcc0a130c7
#
_cell.length_a   1.000
_cell.length_b   1.000
_cell.length_c   1.000
_cell.angle_alpha   90.00
_cell.angle_beta   90.00
_cell.angle_gamma   90.00
#
_symmetry.space_group_name_H-M   'P 1'
#
loop_
_entity.id
_entity.type
_entity.pdbx_description
1 polymer ?
#
loop_
_entity_poly.entity_id
_entity_poly.type
_entity_poly.pdbx_seq_one_letter_code
_entity_poly.pdbx_strand_id
1 'polypeptide(L)'
;MTIQSEAALEEGLIKTLVGNSYERVIIKEEENLRENFKRQLEKHNRRELEVNGRTGFTDAEFDRILLHLEGGTRFEKAKKLRDLYTLQTDDGKNIWVEFLNTKKWCQNEFQVANQITVEGRKKCRYDVTILVNGLPLVQIELKKRGVELKQAYNQVQRYHKTSFHGLFDYIQIFVISNGVNTRYFANNPNGGYKFTFNWTDKDNKPFNELNLFANFFFDKCTLGKIISKYIVLHEGEKSLMVLRPYQYYAVEEILNRVENTNKNGYVWHTTGAGKTLTSFKAAQLVSEIDGIDKVIFVVDRHDLDTQTKSEYDAFEPNAVDSTDNTGQLIARLSGDPGLLSKFNIKTNSKITITTIQKLNCAVTKDYYNKHLQDVRNKKVIMIFDECHRSHFGDCHKNIVGFFKNLQIFGFTGTPI
;
A
#
# COMPACT_ATOMS: atom_id res chain seq x y z
N MET A 1 9.99 1.89 -40.58
CA MET A 1 10.17 2.07 -39.14
C MET A 1 11.11 1.01 -38.62
N THR A 2 12.29 1.38 -38.18
CA THR A 2 13.29 0.45 -37.62
C THR A 2 12.70 -0.22 -36.36
N ILE A 3 12.76 -1.56 -36.34
CA ILE A 3 12.33 -2.34 -35.17
C ILE A 3 13.27 -1.99 -34.03
N GLN A 4 12.76 -1.33 -33.00
CA GLN A 4 13.53 -0.99 -31.80
C GLN A 4 13.88 -2.27 -31.04
N SER A 5 15.17 -2.52 -30.83
CA SER A 5 15.64 -3.69 -30.08
C SER A 5 15.35 -3.58 -28.58
N GLU A 6 15.34 -4.69 -27.85
CA GLU A 6 15.20 -4.69 -26.38
C GLU A 6 16.29 -3.85 -25.72
N ALA A 7 17.54 -3.92 -26.19
CA ALA A 7 18.64 -3.11 -25.68
C ALA A 7 18.43 -1.59 -25.90
N ALA A 8 17.81 -1.20 -27.02
CA ALA A 8 17.50 0.21 -27.26
C ALA A 8 16.36 0.73 -26.36
N LEU A 9 15.37 -0.12 -26.06
CA LEU A 9 14.30 0.18 -25.10
C LEU A 9 14.86 0.31 -23.68
N GLU A 10 15.75 -0.62 -23.29
CA GLU A 10 16.42 -0.63 -22.00
C GLU A 10 17.22 0.67 -21.77
N GLU A 11 18.11 1.03 -22.70
CA GLU A 11 18.91 2.26 -22.58
C GLU A 11 18.04 3.51 -22.62
N GLY A 12 16.96 3.53 -23.42
CA GLY A 12 15.99 4.62 -23.44
C GLY A 12 15.29 4.80 -22.08
N LEU A 13 14.85 3.70 -21.49
CA LEU A 13 14.23 3.71 -20.16
C LEU A 13 15.21 4.20 -19.08
N ILE A 14 16.45 3.69 -19.10
CA ILE A 14 17.49 4.12 -18.13
C ILE A 14 17.75 5.63 -18.25
N LYS A 15 17.87 6.17 -19.46
CA LYS A 15 18.03 7.61 -19.68
C LYS A 15 16.85 8.41 -19.10
N THR A 16 15.63 7.93 -19.29
CA THR A 16 14.43 8.57 -18.73
C THR A 16 14.48 8.55 -17.20
N LEU A 17 14.82 7.42 -16.58
CA LEU A 17 14.92 7.31 -15.12
C LEU A 17 16.04 8.21 -14.54
N VAL A 18 17.21 8.25 -15.19
CA VAL A 18 18.31 9.15 -14.80
C VAL A 18 17.86 10.60 -14.93
N GLY A 19 17.14 10.96 -16.00
CA GLY A 19 16.50 12.27 -16.16
C GLY A 19 15.51 12.60 -15.03
N ASN A 20 14.84 11.61 -14.49
CA ASN A 20 13.96 11.70 -13.31
C ASN A 20 14.74 11.58 -11.99
N SER A 21 16.05 11.82 -12.02
CA SER A 21 16.95 11.85 -10.85
C SER A 21 17.19 10.49 -10.17
N TYR A 22 17.05 9.38 -10.88
CA TYR A 22 17.52 8.08 -10.38
C TYR A 22 19.04 7.99 -10.51
N GLU A 23 19.69 7.42 -9.51
CA GLU A 23 21.11 7.09 -9.60
C GLU A 23 21.29 5.82 -10.44
N ARG A 24 22.05 5.91 -11.56
CA ARG A 24 22.43 4.71 -12.30
C ARG A 24 23.55 3.99 -11.59
N VAL A 25 23.37 2.72 -11.28
CA VAL A 25 24.37 1.87 -10.62
C VAL A 25 24.70 0.65 -11.44
N ILE A 26 25.94 0.21 -11.34
CA ILE A 26 26.44 -1.00 -12.03
C ILE A 26 26.46 -2.13 -11.00
N ILE A 27 25.48 -3.02 -11.10
CA ILE A 27 25.35 -4.21 -10.28
C ILE A 27 25.29 -5.38 -11.23
N LYS A 28 26.28 -6.27 -11.19
CA LYS A 28 26.36 -7.42 -12.09
C LYS A 28 25.88 -8.71 -11.43
N GLU A 29 26.14 -8.85 -10.13
CA GLU A 29 25.95 -10.07 -9.35
C GLU A 29 25.35 -9.75 -7.98
N GLU A 30 24.90 -10.78 -7.27
CA GLU A 30 24.26 -10.63 -5.96
C GLU A 30 25.16 -10.01 -4.90
N GLU A 31 26.48 -10.26 -4.95
CA GLU A 31 27.46 -9.67 -4.01
C GLU A 31 27.47 -8.14 -4.17
N ASN A 32 27.53 -7.63 -5.40
CA ASN A 32 27.47 -6.19 -5.64
C ASN A 32 26.14 -5.58 -5.19
N LEU A 33 25.03 -6.34 -5.29
CA LEU A 33 23.73 -5.90 -4.79
C LEU A 33 23.73 -5.80 -3.25
N ARG A 34 24.33 -6.77 -2.57
CA ARG A 34 24.47 -6.81 -1.11
C ARG A 34 25.31 -5.63 -0.59
N GLU A 35 26.45 -5.35 -1.22
CA GLU A 35 27.31 -4.20 -0.88
C GLU A 35 26.58 -2.87 -1.11
N ASN A 36 25.90 -2.75 -2.25
CA ASN A 36 25.10 -1.57 -2.55
C ASN A 36 23.97 -1.39 -1.53
N PHE A 37 23.30 -2.47 -1.13
CA PHE A 37 22.26 -2.41 -0.12
C PHE A 37 22.78 -1.91 1.22
N LYS A 38 23.93 -2.43 1.72
CA LYS A 38 24.56 -1.95 2.94
C LYS A 38 24.78 -0.43 2.88
N ARG A 39 25.44 0.04 1.83
CA ARG A 39 25.76 1.46 1.64
C ARG A 39 24.51 2.35 1.57
N GLN A 40 23.46 1.92 0.88
CA GLN A 40 22.21 2.68 0.76
C GLN A 40 21.42 2.67 2.07
N LEU A 41 21.41 1.56 2.79
CA LEU A 41 20.76 1.45 4.09
C LEU A 41 21.44 2.35 5.12
N GLU A 42 22.78 2.42 5.13
CA GLU A 42 23.55 3.34 5.98
C GLU A 42 23.23 4.81 5.63
N LYS A 43 23.17 5.14 4.34
CA LYS A 43 22.78 6.48 3.89
C LYS A 43 21.38 6.84 4.34
N HIS A 44 20.43 5.93 4.19
CA HIS A 44 19.03 6.12 4.58
C HIS A 44 18.86 6.30 6.09
N ASN A 45 19.62 5.56 6.90
CA ASN A 45 19.59 5.61 8.36
C ASN A 45 20.69 6.54 8.97
N ARG A 46 21.28 7.40 8.16
CA ARG A 46 22.42 8.24 8.57
C ARG A 46 22.13 9.02 9.85
N ARG A 47 20.95 9.62 9.99
CA ARG A 47 20.58 10.40 11.17
C ARG A 47 20.57 9.55 12.44
N GLU A 48 20.00 8.35 12.38
CA GLU A 48 19.97 7.41 13.51
C GLU A 48 21.36 6.95 13.90
N LEU A 49 22.21 6.67 12.91
CA LEU A 49 23.61 6.29 13.12
C LEU A 49 24.39 7.44 13.77
N GLU A 50 24.30 8.67 13.27
CA GLU A 50 24.98 9.86 13.81
C GLU A 50 24.54 10.16 15.25
N VAL A 51 23.26 10.06 15.60
CA VAL A 51 22.75 10.25 16.97
C VAL A 51 23.36 9.23 17.93
N ASN A 52 23.66 8.03 17.44
CA ASN A 52 24.31 6.97 18.22
C ASN A 52 25.84 6.99 18.10
N GLY A 53 26.46 8.05 17.53
CA GLY A 53 27.91 8.21 17.40
C GLY A 53 28.53 7.27 16.36
N ARG A 54 27.80 6.86 15.34
CA ARG A 54 28.21 5.84 14.36
C ARG A 54 28.22 6.42 12.93
N THR A 55 29.03 5.83 12.08
CA THR A 55 29.11 6.17 10.64
C THR A 55 28.53 5.09 9.73
N GLY A 56 28.29 3.88 10.26
CA GLY A 56 27.76 2.74 9.51
C GLY A 56 27.53 1.52 10.38
N PHE A 57 27.19 0.41 9.75
CA PHE A 57 27.03 -0.91 10.37
C PHE A 57 28.34 -1.72 10.25
N THR A 58 28.71 -2.46 11.29
CA THR A 58 29.75 -3.50 11.16
C THR A 58 29.25 -4.63 10.25
N ASP A 59 30.14 -5.50 9.79
CA ASP A 59 29.72 -6.64 8.95
C ASP A 59 28.82 -7.59 9.75
N ALA A 60 29.13 -7.83 11.03
CA ALA A 60 28.31 -8.65 11.90
C ALA A 60 26.90 -8.05 12.14
N GLU A 61 26.80 -6.72 12.28
CA GLU A 61 25.53 -6.01 12.40
C GLU A 61 24.73 -6.11 11.11
N PHE A 62 25.38 -5.94 9.97
CA PHE A 62 24.74 -6.07 8.67
C PHE A 62 24.26 -7.51 8.40
N ASP A 63 25.01 -8.52 8.82
CA ASP A 63 24.58 -9.92 8.77
C ASP A 63 23.34 -10.17 9.62
N ARG A 64 23.23 -9.54 10.81
CA ARG A 64 21.99 -9.60 11.61
C ARG A 64 20.80 -8.94 10.90
N ILE A 65 21.02 -7.82 10.21
CA ILE A 65 19.98 -7.18 9.39
C ILE A 65 19.54 -8.12 8.26
N LEU A 66 20.47 -8.74 7.56
CA LEU A 66 20.16 -9.69 6.50
C LEU A 66 19.42 -10.91 7.04
N LEU A 67 19.84 -11.45 8.18
CA LEU A 67 19.16 -12.57 8.84
C LEU A 67 17.70 -12.20 9.22
N HIS A 68 17.48 -10.96 9.73
CA HIS A 68 16.12 -10.47 9.98
C HIS A 68 15.27 -10.44 8.69
N LEU A 69 15.88 -10.03 7.58
CA LEU A 69 15.23 -9.97 6.28
C LEU A 69 15.04 -11.35 5.65
N GLU A 70 15.83 -12.36 6.00
CA GLU A 70 15.66 -13.73 5.53
C GLU A 70 14.35 -14.37 6.01
N GLY A 71 13.92 -15.39 5.30
CA GLY A 71 12.73 -16.15 5.63
C GLY A 71 11.41 -15.41 5.45
N GLY A 72 10.33 -16.16 5.53
CA GLY A 72 8.98 -15.66 5.33
C GLY A 72 8.55 -15.60 3.86
N THR A 73 7.25 -15.42 3.69
CA THR A 73 6.59 -15.22 2.40
C THR A 73 6.87 -13.83 1.85
N ARG A 74 6.61 -13.58 0.56
CA ARG A 74 6.68 -12.24 -0.05
C ARG A 74 5.82 -11.21 0.67
N PHE A 75 4.67 -11.65 1.17
CA PHE A 75 3.80 -10.82 2.00
C PHE A 75 4.48 -10.39 3.30
N GLU A 76 5.07 -11.33 4.04
CA GLU A 76 5.78 -11.04 5.29
C GLU A 76 7.01 -10.18 5.05
N LYS A 77 7.75 -10.43 3.97
CA LYS A 77 8.89 -9.59 3.56
C LYS A 77 8.44 -8.16 3.24
N ALA A 78 7.35 -7.99 2.49
CA ALA A 78 6.81 -6.65 2.21
C ALA A 78 6.34 -5.93 3.49
N LYS A 79 5.82 -6.66 4.48
CA LYS A 79 5.45 -6.12 5.79
C LYS A 79 6.68 -5.68 6.58
N LYS A 80 7.73 -6.53 6.66
CA LYS A 80 9.00 -6.20 7.34
C LYS A 80 9.61 -4.88 6.87
N LEU A 81 9.53 -4.57 5.56
CA LEU A 81 10.07 -3.32 5.02
C LEU A 81 9.36 -2.06 5.54
N ARG A 82 8.15 -2.18 6.04
CA ARG A 82 7.32 -1.06 6.55
C ARG A 82 7.44 -0.87 8.05
N ASP A 83 8.01 -1.86 8.74
CA ASP A 83 8.22 -1.84 10.17
C ASP A 83 9.64 -1.35 10.50
N LEU A 84 9.80 -0.71 11.64
CA LEU A 84 11.12 -0.39 12.18
C LEU A 84 11.73 -1.65 12.79
N TYR A 85 12.98 -1.93 12.43
CA TYR A 85 13.75 -3.04 13.01
C TYR A 85 14.64 -2.55 14.16
N THR A 86 14.54 -3.20 15.30
CA THR A 86 15.46 -2.96 16.43
C THR A 86 16.71 -3.81 16.26
N LEU A 87 17.81 -3.18 15.88
CA LEU A 87 19.11 -3.84 15.76
C LEU A 87 19.87 -3.71 17.09
N GLN A 88 20.27 -4.84 17.65
CA GLN A 88 21.26 -4.85 18.72
C GLN A 88 22.66 -4.70 18.12
N THR A 89 23.36 -3.65 18.50
CA THR A 89 24.71 -3.34 18.03
C THR A 89 25.76 -4.19 18.74
N ASP A 90 26.97 -4.22 18.21
CA ASP A 90 28.11 -5.01 18.80
C ASP A 90 28.51 -4.49 20.18
N ASP A 91 28.27 -3.21 20.49
CA ASP A 91 28.46 -2.59 21.81
C ASP A 91 27.28 -2.75 22.77
N GLY A 92 26.27 -3.57 22.38
CA GLY A 92 25.12 -3.94 23.21
C GLY A 92 23.97 -2.92 23.26
N LYS A 93 24.05 -1.83 22.49
CA LYS A 93 22.96 -0.86 22.38
C LYS A 93 21.90 -1.32 21.38
N ASN A 94 20.74 -0.72 21.45
CA ASN A 94 19.68 -0.90 20.46
C ASN A 94 19.54 0.37 19.60
N ILE A 95 19.53 0.20 18.28
CA ILE A 95 19.26 1.26 17.33
C ILE A 95 18.09 0.86 16.42
N TRP A 96 17.41 1.87 15.86
CA TRP A 96 16.29 1.65 14.96
C TRP A 96 16.77 1.68 13.51
N VAL A 97 16.43 0.64 12.74
CA VAL A 97 16.74 0.57 11.30
C VAL A 97 15.45 0.68 10.53
N GLU A 98 15.33 1.72 9.71
CA GLU A 98 14.24 1.94 8.76
C GLU A 98 14.67 1.43 7.39
N PHE A 99 13.87 0.52 6.79
CA PHE A 99 14.12 0.00 5.45
C PHE A 99 13.46 0.85 4.37
N LEU A 100 12.30 1.42 4.69
CA LEU A 100 11.48 2.18 3.76
C LEU A 100 10.78 3.33 4.50
N ASN A 101 11.03 4.57 4.08
CA ASN A 101 10.30 5.69 4.63
C ASN A 101 8.88 5.73 4.05
N THR A 102 7.91 5.30 4.85
CA THR A 102 6.50 5.21 4.45
C THR A 102 5.75 6.53 4.62
N LYS A 103 6.29 7.47 5.42
CA LYS A 103 5.68 8.78 5.68
C LYS A 103 6.17 9.83 4.69
N LYS A 104 7.48 9.89 4.45
CA LYS A 104 8.13 10.83 3.52
C LYS A 104 8.71 10.08 2.33
N TRP A 105 7.86 9.41 1.58
CA TRP A 105 8.20 8.49 0.49
C TRP A 105 9.13 9.07 -0.58
N CYS A 106 9.10 10.40 -0.83
CA CYS A 106 10.02 11.06 -1.75
C CYS A 106 11.47 11.12 -1.24
N GLN A 107 11.69 10.88 0.05
CA GLN A 107 13.02 10.90 0.67
C GLN A 107 13.74 9.55 0.61
N ASN A 108 13.08 8.51 0.10
CA ASN A 108 13.77 7.27 -0.22
C ASN A 108 14.78 7.48 -1.34
N GLU A 109 15.86 6.71 -1.33
CA GLU A 109 16.89 6.73 -2.37
C GLU A 109 16.51 5.81 -3.52
N PHE A 110 16.48 6.36 -4.74
CA PHE A 110 16.06 5.62 -5.93
C PHE A 110 17.25 5.40 -6.86
N GLN A 111 17.48 4.14 -7.20
CA GLN A 111 18.55 3.74 -8.11
C GLN A 111 17.97 2.88 -9.24
N VAL A 112 18.66 2.84 -10.36
CA VAL A 112 18.38 1.96 -11.50
C VAL A 112 19.61 1.15 -11.87
N ALA A 113 19.43 -0.15 -12.01
CA ALA A 113 20.42 -1.09 -12.50
C ALA A 113 19.83 -1.91 -13.64
N ASN A 114 20.69 -2.39 -14.53
CA ASN A 114 20.26 -3.23 -15.63
C ASN A 114 21.17 -4.46 -15.78
N GLN A 115 20.62 -5.49 -16.41
CA GLN A 115 21.33 -6.72 -16.74
C GLN A 115 21.95 -7.41 -15.53
N ILE A 116 21.27 -7.34 -14.36
CA ILE A 116 21.71 -8.03 -13.14
C ILE A 116 21.57 -9.54 -13.37
N THR A 117 22.65 -10.26 -13.12
CA THR A 117 22.68 -11.72 -13.23
C THR A 117 22.47 -12.34 -11.85
N VAL A 118 21.51 -13.24 -11.76
CA VAL A 118 21.21 -14.00 -10.55
C VAL A 118 21.41 -15.49 -10.80
N GLU A 119 22.17 -16.13 -9.93
CA GLU A 119 22.46 -17.57 -9.98
C GLU A 119 21.50 -18.32 -9.07
N GLY A 120 20.36 -18.78 -9.60
CA GLY A 120 19.41 -19.65 -8.93
C GLY A 120 19.47 -21.08 -9.47
N ARG A 121 18.31 -21.76 -9.50
CA ARG A 121 18.21 -23.07 -10.20
C ARG A 121 18.59 -22.97 -11.68
N LYS A 122 18.44 -21.79 -12.26
CA LYS A 122 18.95 -21.41 -13.60
C LYS A 122 19.49 -19.99 -13.51
N LYS A 123 20.60 -19.74 -14.20
CA LYS A 123 21.16 -18.41 -14.36
C LYS A 123 20.15 -17.55 -15.12
N CYS A 124 19.68 -16.46 -14.52
CA CYS A 124 18.74 -15.51 -15.10
C CYS A 124 19.36 -14.12 -15.13
N ARG A 125 19.01 -13.36 -16.16
CA ARG A 125 19.46 -11.99 -16.32
C ARG A 125 18.24 -11.10 -16.44
N TYR A 126 18.13 -10.13 -15.54
CA TYR A 126 17.00 -9.22 -15.45
C TYR A 126 17.25 -7.95 -16.26
N ASP A 127 16.26 -7.52 -17.06
CA ASP A 127 16.45 -6.41 -17.98
C ASP A 127 16.72 -5.10 -17.19
N VAL A 128 15.74 -4.57 -16.47
CA VAL A 128 15.91 -3.36 -15.66
C VAL A 128 15.31 -3.57 -14.27
N THR A 129 16.06 -3.18 -13.24
CA THR A 129 15.63 -3.25 -11.85
C THR A 129 15.70 -1.87 -11.20
N ILE A 130 14.62 -1.44 -10.56
CA ILE A 130 14.62 -0.24 -9.72
C ILE A 130 14.85 -0.67 -8.28
N LEU A 131 15.85 -0.03 -7.66
CA LEU A 131 16.18 -0.22 -6.26
C LEU A 131 15.67 0.98 -5.46
N VAL A 132 15.09 0.70 -4.30
CA VAL A 132 14.71 1.74 -3.33
C VAL A 132 15.45 1.46 -2.03
N ASN A 133 16.23 2.42 -1.56
CA ASN A 133 17.17 2.26 -0.43
C ASN A 133 18.09 1.04 -0.59
N GLY A 134 18.47 0.74 -1.85
CA GLY A 134 19.32 -0.40 -2.21
C GLY A 134 18.59 -1.74 -2.37
N LEU A 135 17.31 -1.84 -2.03
CA LEU A 135 16.49 -3.05 -2.20
C LEU A 135 15.81 -3.10 -3.56
N PRO A 136 15.84 -4.23 -4.28
CA PRO A 136 15.16 -4.40 -5.56
C PRO A 136 13.63 -4.51 -5.32
N LEU A 137 12.90 -3.41 -5.53
CA LEU A 137 11.46 -3.35 -5.28
C LEU A 137 10.62 -3.37 -6.56
N VAL A 138 11.20 -3.02 -7.71
CA VAL A 138 10.50 -3.08 -9.01
C VAL A 138 11.37 -3.78 -10.04
N GLN A 139 10.78 -4.75 -10.72
CA GLN A 139 11.41 -5.43 -11.84
C GLN A 139 10.67 -5.11 -13.13
N ILE A 140 11.42 -4.71 -14.15
CA ILE A 140 10.92 -4.36 -15.49
C ILE A 140 11.42 -5.38 -16.49
N GLU A 141 10.51 -5.97 -17.24
CA GLU A 141 10.81 -6.93 -18.29
C GLU A 141 10.43 -6.36 -19.65
N LEU A 142 11.36 -6.32 -20.55
CA LEU A 142 11.22 -5.70 -21.86
C LEU A 142 11.15 -6.74 -22.97
N LYS A 143 10.37 -6.45 -23.99
CA LYS A 143 10.30 -7.20 -25.23
C LYS A 143 10.40 -6.24 -26.41
N LYS A 144 10.97 -6.69 -27.51
CA LYS A 144 11.03 -5.91 -28.76
C LYS A 144 9.62 -5.57 -29.25
N ARG A 145 9.51 -4.46 -29.95
CA ARG A 145 8.24 -4.04 -30.58
C ARG A 145 7.64 -5.15 -31.45
N GLY A 146 6.33 -5.36 -31.34
CA GLY A 146 5.60 -6.41 -32.06
C GLY A 146 5.44 -7.72 -31.28
N VAL A 147 6.15 -7.89 -30.17
CA VAL A 147 5.96 -9.05 -29.28
C VAL A 147 4.82 -8.77 -28.30
N GLU A 148 3.97 -9.77 -28.07
CA GLU A 148 2.87 -9.66 -27.11
C GLU A 148 3.38 -9.55 -25.67
N LEU A 149 2.80 -8.67 -24.87
CA LEU A 149 3.15 -8.49 -23.46
C LEU A 149 2.97 -9.76 -22.61
N LYS A 150 2.08 -10.67 -23.05
CA LYS A 150 1.90 -11.97 -22.39
C LYS A 150 3.18 -12.80 -22.34
N GLN A 151 4.08 -12.64 -23.31
CA GLN A 151 5.38 -13.33 -23.29
C GLN A 151 6.28 -12.80 -22.17
N ALA A 152 6.34 -11.46 -21.97
CA ALA A 152 7.05 -10.84 -20.85
C ALA A 152 6.44 -11.29 -19.50
N TYR A 153 5.11 -11.29 -19.39
CA TYR A 153 4.41 -11.80 -18.21
C TYR A 153 4.80 -13.27 -17.91
N ASN A 154 4.77 -14.14 -18.91
CA ASN A 154 5.15 -15.54 -18.74
C ASN A 154 6.63 -15.70 -18.33
N GLN A 155 7.51 -14.78 -18.75
CA GLN A 155 8.91 -14.76 -18.33
C GLN A 155 9.02 -14.41 -16.85
N VAL A 156 8.33 -13.38 -16.37
CA VAL A 156 8.25 -13.05 -14.94
C VAL A 156 7.71 -14.23 -14.13
N GLN A 157 6.67 -14.93 -14.61
CA GLN A 157 6.15 -16.12 -13.93
C GLN A 157 7.16 -17.27 -13.85
N ARG A 158 8.05 -17.40 -14.82
CA ARG A 158 9.18 -18.37 -14.74
C ARG A 158 10.18 -17.96 -13.67
N TYR A 159 10.51 -16.67 -13.55
CA TYR A 159 11.43 -16.17 -12.53
C TYR A 159 10.95 -16.49 -11.11
N HIS A 160 9.64 -16.42 -10.84
CA HIS A 160 9.05 -16.82 -9.56
C HIS A 160 9.40 -18.25 -9.15
N LYS A 161 9.59 -19.13 -10.13
CA LYS A 161 9.85 -20.58 -9.90
C LYS A 161 11.33 -20.91 -9.84
N THR A 162 12.19 -20.05 -10.39
CA THR A 162 13.57 -20.47 -10.69
C THR A 162 14.65 -19.56 -10.12
N SER A 163 14.39 -18.27 -9.93
CA SER A 163 15.47 -17.31 -9.72
C SER A 163 15.21 -16.19 -8.73
N PHE A 164 13.96 -15.96 -8.29
CA PHE A 164 13.74 -14.98 -7.22
C PHE A 164 14.11 -15.63 -5.87
N HIS A 165 15.23 -15.21 -5.34
CA HIS A 165 15.74 -15.54 -4.00
C HIS A 165 16.60 -14.38 -3.46
N GLY A 166 17.03 -14.48 -2.20
CA GLY A 166 17.81 -13.43 -1.56
C GLY A 166 17.08 -12.09 -1.57
N LEU A 167 17.77 -11.03 -1.96
CA LEU A 167 17.18 -9.69 -2.01
C LEU A 167 16.13 -9.52 -3.12
N PHE A 168 16.15 -10.34 -4.18
CA PHE A 168 15.11 -10.29 -5.23
C PHE A 168 13.73 -10.80 -4.80
N ASP A 169 13.63 -11.49 -3.69
CA ASP A 169 12.34 -11.84 -3.08
C ASP A 169 11.56 -10.60 -2.58
N TYR A 170 12.24 -9.45 -2.47
CA TYR A 170 11.64 -8.19 -2.05
C TYR A 170 10.92 -7.42 -3.15
N ILE A 171 11.01 -7.85 -4.41
CA ILE A 171 10.27 -7.23 -5.50
C ILE A 171 8.78 -7.20 -5.18
N GLN A 172 8.17 -6.02 -5.24
CA GLN A 172 6.74 -5.80 -4.97
C GLN A 172 5.94 -5.52 -6.22
N ILE A 173 6.56 -4.93 -7.23
CA ILE A 173 5.91 -4.52 -8.48
C ILE A 173 6.68 -5.07 -9.67
N PHE A 174 5.95 -5.58 -10.64
CA PHE A 174 6.45 -5.90 -11.96
C PHE A 174 5.91 -4.92 -12.99
N VAL A 175 6.75 -4.58 -13.96
CA VAL A 175 6.36 -3.83 -15.14
C VAL A 175 6.79 -4.63 -16.37
N ILE A 176 5.91 -4.74 -17.34
CA ILE A 176 6.16 -5.39 -18.62
C ILE A 176 5.91 -4.41 -19.75
N SER A 177 6.82 -4.35 -20.73
CA SER A 177 6.69 -3.44 -21.87
C SER A 177 7.27 -4.01 -23.14
N ASN A 178 6.68 -3.60 -24.28
CA ASN A 178 7.25 -3.80 -25.61
C ASN A 178 7.53 -2.46 -26.33
N GLY A 179 7.68 -1.39 -25.53
CA GLY A 179 7.91 -0.03 -25.99
C GLY A 179 6.62 0.73 -26.34
N VAL A 180 5.62 0.04 -26.90
CA VAL A 180 4.33 0.64 -27.32
C VAL A 180 3.25 0.45 -26.27
N ASN A 181 3.24 -0.69 -25.62
CA ASN A 181 2.32 -1.02 -24.54
C ASN A 181 3.10 -1.35 -23.28
N THR A 182 2.66 -0.79 -22.17
CA THR A 182 3.27 -0.98 -20.85
C THR A 182 2.19 -1.31 -19.84
N ARG A 183 2.46 -2.30 -18.99
CA ARG A 183 1.56 -2.70 -17.90
C ARG A 183 2.34 -2.95 -16.63
N TYR A 184 1.69 -2.74 -15.49
CA TYR A 184 2.22 -3.05 -14.17
C TYR A 184 1.29 -3.99 -13.39
N PHE A 185 1.85 -4.70 -12.42
CA PHE A 185 1.12 -5.60 -11.53
C PHE A 185 1.92 -5.88 -10.26
N ALA A 186 1.22 -6.26 -9.20
CA ALA A 186 1.86 -6.64 -7.94
C ALA A 186 2.53 -8.02 -8.02
N ASN A 187 3.54 -8.24 -7.20
CA ASN A 187 4.19 -9.54 -7.04
C ASN A 187 3.26 -10.53 -6.31
N ASN A 188 2.27 -11.01 -7.04
CA ASN A 188 1.35 -12.05 -6.59
C ASN A 188 1.47 -13.28 -7.53
N PRO A 189 2.10 -14.39 -7.08
CA PRO A 189 2.26 -15.59 -7.90
C PRO A 189 0.95 -16.24 -8.33
N ASN A 190 -0.12 -16.03 -7.56
CA ASN A 190 -1.46 -16.55 -7.85
C ASN A 190 -2.25 -15.58 -8.75
N GLY A 191 -1.71 -14.39 -9.03
CA GLY A 191 -2.30 -13.42 -9.94
C GLY A 191 -2.24 -13.90 -11.38
N GLY A 192 -3.35 -13.79 -12.12
CA GLY A 192 -3.38 -14.06 -13.56
C GLY A 192 -3.04 -12.81 -14.38
N TYR A 193 -2.76 -12.99 -15.68
CA TYR A 193 -2.51 -11.87 -16.62
C TYR A 193 -3.63 -10.82 -16.62
N LYS A 194 -4.86 -11.19 -16.28
CA LYS A 194 -6.01 -10.27 -16.12
C LYS A 194 -5.80 -9.20 -15.03
N PHE A 195 -4.87 -9.40 -14.11
CA PHE A 195 -4.52 -8.44 -13.06
C PHE A 195 -3.29 -7.58 -13.42
N THR A 196 -2.97 -7.46 -14.70
CA THR A 196 -2.03 -6.48 -15.21
C THR A 196 -2.78 -5.24 -15.67
N PHE A 197 -2.29 -4.04 -15.31
CA PHE A 197 -2.99 -2.78 -15.52
C PHE A 197 -2.15 -1.80 -16.33
N ASN A 198 -2.79 -0.96 -17.13
CA ASN A 198 -2.18 0.23 -17.71
C ASN A 198 -2.23 1.34 -16.66
N TRP A 199 -1.18 2.17 -16.55
CA TRP A 199 -1.26 3.41 -15.79
C TRP A 199 -1.98 4.47 -16.62
N THR A 200 -2.81 5.30 -15.97
CA THR A 200 -3.60 6.34 -16.65
C THR A 200 -3.45 7.67 -15.93
N ASP A 201 -3.86 8.76 -16.56
CA ASP A 201 -4.13 10.01 -15.86
C ASP A 201 -5.49 9.99 -15.12
N LYS A 202 -5.87 11.14 -14.54
CA LYS A 202 -7.15 11.30 -13.83
C LYS A 202 -8.37 11.13 -14.71
N ASP A 203 -8.23 11.38 -16.02
CA ASP A 203 -9.29 11.27 -17.01
C ASP A 203 -9.33 9.86 -17.67
N ASN A 204 -8.63 8.89 -17.07
CA ASN A 204 -8.48 7.51 -17.55
C ASN A 204 -7.77 7.38 -18.91
N LYS A 205 -7.01 8.39 -19.36
CA LYS A 205 -6.20 8.29 -20.57
C LYS A 205 -4.93 7.46 -20.28
N PRO A 206 -4.70 6.33 -20.96
CA PRO A 206 -3.60 5.44 -20.65
C PRO A 206 -2.26 5.96 -21.13
N PHE A 207 -1.23 5.78 -20.33
CA PHE A 207 0.17 5.97 -20.67
C PHE A 207 0.75 4.65 -21.17
N ASN A 208 0.50 4.34 -22.43
CA ASN A 208 0.88 3.03 -23.01
C ASN A 208 2.37 2.96 -23.38
N GLU A 209 2.92 4.03 -23.92
CA GLU A 209 4.31 4.10 -24.37
C GLU A 209 5.27 4.11 -23.18
N LEU A 210 6.37 3.34 -23.27
CA LEU A 210 7.27 3.06 -22.15
C LEU A 210 7.86 4.34 -21.50
N ASN A 211 8.33 5.29 -22.29
CA ASN A 211 8.94 6.50 -21.74
C ASN A 211 7.88 7.43 -21.12
N LEU A 212 6.69 7.48 -21.74
CA LEU A 212 5.57 8.23 -21.17
C LEU A 212 5.12 7.61 -19.84
N PHE A 213 4.95 6.28 -19.82
CA PHE A 213 4.66 5.55 -18.59
C PHE A 213 5.74 5.81 -17.53
N ALA A 214 7.02 5.77 -17.89
CA ALA A 214 8.14 5.97 -16.98
C ALA A 214 8.12 7.36 -16.35
N ASN A 215 7.81 8.42 -17.11
CA ASN A 215 7.75 9.79 -16.60
C ASN A 215 6.67 10.00 -15.55
N PHE A 216 5.57 9.25 -15.61
CA PHE A 216 4.46 9.39 -14.66
C PHE A 216 4.48 8.33 -13.56
N PHE A 217 4.64 7.06 -13.90
CA PHE A 217 4.59 5.97 -12.94
C PHE A 217 5.88 5.85 -12.11
N PHE A 218 7.04 6.08 -12.75
CA PHE A 218 8.34 6.06 -12.09
C PHE A 218 8.82 7.45 -11.65
N ASP A 219 7.95 8.48 -11.65
CA ASP A 219 8.23 9.66 -10.83
C ASP A 219 8.48 9.23 -9.39
N LYS A 220 9.56 9.71 -8.75
CA LYS A 220 10.00 9.24 -7.43
C LYS A 220 8.91 9.35 -6.37
N CYS A 221 8.17 10.44 -6.37
CA CYS A 221 7.10 10.64 -5.40
C CYS A 221 5.92 9.71 -5.70
N THR A 222 5.57 9.51 -6.97
CA THR A 222 4.50 8.60 -7.39
C THR A 222 4.87 7.15 -7.06
N LEU A 223 6.05 6.68 -7.50
CA LEU A 223 6.49 5.31 -7.22
C LEU A 223 6.67 5.07 -5.71
N GLY A 224 7.28 6.04 -5.01
CA GLY A 224 7.44 5.98 -3.57
C GLY A 224 6.12 5.86 -2.83
N LYS A 225 5.09 6.63 -3.22
CA LYS A 225 3.73 6.49 -2.70
C LYS A 225 3.14 5.11 -3.00
N ILE A 226 3.26 4.64 -4.25
CA ILE A 226 2.69 3.35 -4.65
C ILE A 226 3.30 2.25 -3.77
N ILE A 227 4.61 2.19 -3.63
CA ILE A 227 5.29 1.18 -2.82
C ILE A 227 4.94 1.32 -1.34
N SER A 228 4.96 2.53 -0.79
CA SER A 228 4.77 2.76 0.65
C SER A 228 3.31 2.62 1.09
N LYS A 229 2.37 3.16 0.29
CA LYS A 229 0.97 3.31 0.69
C LYS A 229 -0.02 2.48 -0.13
N TYR A 230 0.22 2.29 -1.44
CA TYR A 230 -0.78 1.72 -2.37
C TYR A 230 -0.52 0.27 -2.78
N ILE A 231 0.55 -0.34 -2.31
CA ILE A 231 0.61 -1.80 -2.20
C ILE A 231 -0.31 -2.20 -1.05
N VAL A 232 -1.26 -3.04 -1.35
CA VAL A 232 -2.20 -3.58 -0.37
C VAL A 232 -1.68 -4.93 0.11
N LEU A 233 -1.50 -5.05 1.40
CA LEU A 233 -1.14 -6.29 2.08
C LEU A 233 -2.44 -7.03 2.42
N HIS A 234 -2.77 -8.07 1.66
CA HIS A 234 -3.97 -8.86 1.90
C HIS A 234 -3.68 -9.97 2.90
N GLU A 235 -4.02 -9.73 4.17
CA GLU A 235 -3.71 -10.64 5.29
C GLU A 235 -4.35 -12.03 5.13
N GLY A 236 -5.58 -12.10 4.61
CA GLY A 236 -6.30 -13.37 4.42
C GLY A 236 -5.64 -14.29 3.39
N GLU A 237 -5.18 -13.75 2.27
CA GLU A 237 -4.53 -14.52 1.20
C GLU A 237 -3.00 -14.51 1.29
N LYS A 238 -2.43 -13.76 2.24
CA LYS A 238 -0.97 -13.52 2.35
C LYS A 238 -0.36 -13.11 1.00
N SER A 239 -1.05 -12.19 0.31
CA SER A 239 -0.71 -11.75 -1.04
C SER A 239 -0.56 -10.24 -1.13
N LEU A 240 0.15 -9.79 -2.16
CA LEU A 240 0.30 -8.39 -2.50
C LEU A 240 -0.68 -8.02 -3.61
N MET A 241 -1.32 -6.87 -3.46
CA MET A 241 -2.14 -6.26 -4.50
C MET A 241 -1.65 -4.82 -4.74
N VAL A 242 -1.88 -4.29 -5.94
CA VAL A 242 -1.61 -2.89 -6.25
C VAL A 242 -2.88 -2.25 -6.79
N LEU A 243 -3.16 -1.01 -6.37
CA LEU A 243 -4.34 -0.30 -6.81
C LEU A 243 -4.29 -0.02 -8.31
N ARG A 244 -5.46 -0.04 -8.95
CA ARG A 244 -5.65 0.46 -10.31
C ARG A 244 -5.61 2.00 -10.31
N PRO A 245 -5.29 2.66 -11.42
CA PRO A 245 -5.15 4.12 -11.45
C PRO A 245 -6.36 4.88 -10.90
N TYR A 246 -7.56 4.54 -11.32
CA TYR A 246 -8.77 5.21 -10.84
C TYR A 246 -9.01 5.01 -9.33
N GLN A 247 -8.59 3.87 -8.75
CA GLN A 247 -8.64 3.64 -7.31
C GLN A 247 -7.61 4.52 -6.59
N TYR A 248 -6.39 4.59 -7.13
CA TYR A 248 -5.33 5.47 -6.64
C TYR A 248 -5.80 6.93 -6.60
N TYR A 249 -6.33 7.45 -7.71
CA TYR A 249 -6.80 8.84 -7.76
C TYR A 249 -8.00 9.10 -6.85
N ALA A 250 -8.91 8.14 -6.73
CA ALA A 250 -10.05 8.27 -5.82
C ALA A 250 -9.59 8.41 -4.35
N VAL A 251 -8.62 7.58 -3.93
CA VAL A 251 -8.06 7.66 -2.58
C VAL A 251 -7.29 8.97 -2.37
N GLU A 252 -6.45 9.38 -3.34
CA GLU A 252 -5.71 10.66 -3.26
C GLU A 252 -6.66 11.87 -3.13
N GLU A 253 -7.78 11.89 -3.85
CA GLU A 253 -8.78 12.97 -3.74
C GLU A 253 -9.48 12.97 -2.38
N ILE A 254 -9.75 11.80 -1.79
CA ILE A 254 -10.30 11.71 -0.43
C ILE A 254 -9.27 12.26 0.57
N LEU A 255 -8.01 11.82 0.52
CA LEU A 255 -6.95 12.29 1.42
C LEU A 255 -6.78 13.81 1.32
N ASN A 256 -6.63 14.33 0.11
CA ASN A 256 -6.52 15.77 -0.14
C ASN A 256 -7.72 16.55 0.43
N ARG A 257 -8.93 16.01 0.30
CA ARG A 257 -10.14 16.65 0.81
C ARG A 257 -10.22 16.62 2.34
N VAL A 258 -9.75 15.54 2.97
CA VAL A 258 -9.68 15.42 4.44
C VAL A 258 -8.65 16.38 5.02
N GLU A 259 -7.48 16.50 4.39
CA GLU A 259 -6.39 17.36 4.86
C GLU A 259 -6.70 18.86 4.67
N ASN A 260 -7.30 19.23 3.54
CA ASN A 260 -7.41 20.62 3.14
C ASN A 260 -8.81 21.23 3.26
N THR A 261 -9.84 20.42 3.53
CA THR A 261 -11.22 20.91 3.62
C THR A 261 -12.03 20.11 4.67
N ASN A 262 -13.22 20.65 5.03
CA ASN A 262 -14.22 19.91 5.79
C ASN A 262 -15.43 19.49 4.92
N LYS A 263 -15.29 19.52 3.59
CA LYS A 263 -16.38 19.23 2.66
C LYS A 263 -16.54 17.72 2.48
N ASN A 264 -17.77 17.27 2.50
CA ASN A 264 -18.14 15.89 2.16
C ASN A 264 -17.80 15.56 0.70
N GLY A 265 -17.78 14.27 0.36
CA GLY A 265 -17.54 13.80 -0.99
C GLY A 265 -18.21 12.47 -1.29
N TYR A 266 -18.22 12.11 -2.57
CA TYR A 266 -18.61 10.77 -2.98
C TYR A 266 -17.71 10.27 -4.11
N VAL A 267 -17.60 8.95 -4.21
CA VAL A 267 -16.87 8.25 -5.27
C VAL A 267 -17.85 7.34 -5.98
N TRP A 268 -17.97 7.56 -7.28
CA TRP A 268 -18.78 6.70 -8.13
C TRP A 268 -17.89 5.70 -8.85
N HIS A 269 -17.99 4.45 -8.46
CA HIS A 269 -17.31 3.32 -9.07
C HIS A 269 -18.34 2.29 -9.53
N THR A 270 -18.26 1.85 -10.78
CA THR A 270 -19.15 0.81 -11.30
C THR A 270 -19.04 -0.49 -10.51
N THR A 271 -20.07 -1.33 -10.60
CA THR A 271 -20.06 -2.66 -9.97
C THR A 271 -18.86 -3.48 -10.46
N GLY A 272 -18.18 -4.16 -9.56
CA GLY A 272 -16.97 -4.94 -9.88
C GLY A 272 -15.68 -4.12 -10.06
N ALA A 273 -15.71 -2.79 -9.88
CA ALA A 273 -14.52 -1.94 -9.95
C ALA A 273 -13.63 -2.01 -8.69
N GLY A 274 -13.98 -2.82 -7.69
CA GLY A 274 -13.22 -2.94 -6.44
C GLY A 274 -13.48 -1.79 -5.47
N LYS A 275 -14.75 -1.36 -5.34
CA LYS A 275 -15.17 -0.33 -4.37
C LYS A 275 -14.71 -0.64 -2.96
N THR A 276 -14.93 -1.88 -2.48
CA THR A 276 -14.55 -2.33 -1.15
C THR A 276 -13.06 -2.12 -0.87
N LEU A 277 -12.19 -2.50 -1.81
CA LEU A 277 -10.75 -2.29 -1.70
C LEU A 277 -10.40 -0.80 -1.65
N THR A 278 -11.03 0.02 -2.51
CA THR A 278 -10.76 1.46 -2.59
C THR A 278 -11.21 2.18 -1.34
N SER A 279 -12.43 1.92 -0.87
CA SER A 279 -13.02 2.56 0.30
C SER A 279 -12.28 2.16 1.58
N PHE A 280 -11.90 0.90 1.69
CA PHE A 280 -11.11 0.41 2.82
C PHE A 280 -9.71 1.03 2.83
N LYS A 281 -9.02 1.07 1.67
CA LYS A 281 -7.70 1.72 1.57
C LYS A 281 -7.78 3.22 1.90
N ALA A 282 -8.85 3.89 1.49
CA ALA A 282 -9.10 5.27 1.91
C ALA A 282 -9.26 5.38 3.43
N ALA A 283 -10.06 4.50 4.06
CA ALA A 283 -10.23 4.47 5.51
C ALA A 283 -8.91 4.27 6.25
N GLN A 284 -8.09 3.32 5.79
CA GLN A 284 -6.79 3.04 6.36
C GLN A 284 -5.87 4.27 6.32
N LEU A 285 -5.68 4.87 5.14
CA LEU A 285 -4.79 6.03 4.98
C LEU A 285 -5.33 7.28 5.68
N VAL A 286 -6.64 7.50 5.69
CA VAL A 286 -7.27 8.59 6.45
C VAL A 286 -7.01 8.44 7.96
N SER A 287 -7.00 7.21 8.48
CA SER A 287 -6.73 6.97 9.90
C SER A 287 -5.30 7.32 10.34
N GLU A 288 -4.36 7.38 9.37
CA GLU A 288 -2.96 7.75 9.60
C GLU A 288 -2.75 9.28 9.61
N ILE A 289 -3.74 10.08 9.15
CA ILE A 289 -3.64 11.54 9.13
C ILE A 289 -3.68 12.08 10.56
N ASP A 290 -2.75 12.99 10.85
CA ASP A 290 -2.71 13.69 12.15
C ASP A 290 -3.98 14.53 12.35
N GLY A 291 -4.52 14.49 13.58
CA GLY A 291 -5.75 15.20 13.93
C GLY A 291 -7.05 14.45 13.61
N ILE A 292 -6.99 13.28 12.96
CA ILE A 292 -8.14 12.39 12.82
C ILE A 292 -8.22 11.47 14.03
N ASP A 293 -9.32 11.55 14.77
CA ASP A 293 -9.52 10.76 15.98
C ASP A 293 -10.11 9.39 15.70
N LYS A 294 -11.10 9.32 14.79
CA LYS A 294 -11.81 8.09 14.43
C LYS A 294 -12.19 8.05 12.96
N VAL A 295 -12.11 6.87 12.38
CA VAL A 295 -12.67 6.56 11.07
C VAL A 295 -13.76 5.50 11.25
N ILE A 296 -14.98 5.81 10.86
CA ILE A 296 -16.12 4.90 10.95
C ILE A 296 -16.50 4.46 9.55
N PHE A 297 -16.29 3.18 9.26
CA PHE A 297 -16.71 2.58 8.02
C PHE A 297 -18.12 1.99 8.20
N VAL A 298 -19.08 2.56 7.48
CA VAL A 298 -20.49 2.21 7.61
C VAL A 298 -20.94 1.40 6.41
N VAL A 299 -21.42 0.19 6.67
CA VAL A 299 -21.93 -0.74 5.67
C VAL A 299 -23.43 -1.00 5.87
N ASP A 300 -24.10 -1.47 4.83
CA ASP A 300 -25.47 -1.96 4.98
C ASP A 300 -25.46 -3.29 5.75
N ARG A 301 -26.55 -3.55 6.48
CA ARG A 301 -26.73 -4.79 7.24
C ARG A 301 -26.64 -6.05 6.36
N HIS A 302 -27.15 -5.96 5.13
CA HIS A 302 -27.11 -7.06 4.18
C HIS A 302 -25.72 -7.37 3.63
N ASP A 303 -24.83 -6.38 3.66
CA ASP A 303 -23.47 -6.52 3.16
C ASP A 303 -22.48 -7.01 4.24
N LEU A 304 -22.92 -7.13 5.50
CA LEU A 304 -22.15 -7.71 6.61
C LEU A 304 -22.41 -9.22 6.76
N ASP A 305 -22.45 -9.94 5.67
CA ASP A 305 -22.43 -11.40 5.71
C ASP A 305 -21.04 -11.93 6.11
N THR A 306 -20.92 -13.23 6.30
CA THR A 306 -19.68 -13.87 6.74
C THR A 306 -18.53 -13.62 5.75
N GLN A 307 -18.82 -13.55 4.45
CA GLN A 307 -17.83 -13.36 3.40
C GLN A 307 -17.30 -11.92 3.43
N THR A 308 -18.17 -10.93 3.50
CA THR A 308 -17.81 -9.51 3.56
C THR A 308 -17.03 -9.19 4.84
N LYS A 309 -17.40 -9.80 5.99
CA LYS A 309 -16.62 -9.70 7.23
C LYS A 309 -15.19 -10.21 7.03
N SER A 310 -15.05 -11.36 6.40
CA SER A 310 -13.71 -11.94 6.14
C SER A 310 -12.88 -11.10 5.19
N GLU A 311 -13.50 -10.42 4.22
CA GLU A 311 -12.81 -9.48 3.34
C GLU A 311 -12.28 -8.26 4.10
N TYR A 312 -13.08 -7.66 5.00
CA TYR A 312 -12.63 -6.52 5.80
C TYR A 312 -11.55 -6.92 6.82
N ASP A 313 -11.71 -8.05 7.51
CA ASP A 313 -10.70 -8.58 8.44
C ASP A 313 -9.39 -8.98 7.71
N ALA A 314 -9.48 -9.32 6.43
CA ALA A 314 -8.32 -9.60 5.59
C ALA A 314 -7.47 -8.35 5.27
N PHE A 315 -8.07 -7.16 5.37
CA PHE A 315 -7.35 -5.88 5.18
C PHE A 315 -6.89 -5.26 6.51
N GLU A 316 -7.72 -5.34 7.55
CA GLU A 316 -7.41 -4.79 8.88
C GLU A 316 -7.95 -5.75 9.96
N PRO A 317 -7.11 -6.64 10.51
CA PRO A 317 -7.53 -7.60 11.51
C PRO A 317 -8.15 -6.94 12.73
N ASN A 318 -9.31 -7.44 13.18
CA ASN A 318 -10.07 -6.96 14.33
C ASN A 318 -10.69 -5.55 14.19
N ALA A 319 -10.73 -4.95 13.00
CA ALA A 319 -11.43 -3.68 12.78
C ALA A 319 -12.96 -3.85 12.71
N VAL A 320 -13.43 -5.05 12.34
CA VAL A 320 -14.86 -5.32 12.16
C VAL A 320 -15.54 -5.53 13.52
N ASP A 321 -16.61 -4.78 13.76
CA ASP A 321 -17.56 -5.07 14.84
C ASP A 321 -18.48 -6.23 14.41
N SER A 322 -18.06 -7.43 14.71
CA SER A 322 -18.65 -8.68 14.20
C SER A 322 -19.90 -9.14 14.97
N THR A 323 -20.30 -8.43 16.02
CA THR A 323 -21.43 -8.85 16.86
C THR A 323 -22.63 -7.91 16.73
N ASP A 324 -23.84 -8.43 17.00
CA ASP A 324 -25.06 -7.61 17.13
C ASP A 324 -25.08 -6.75 18.40
N ASN A 325 -23.99 -6.74 19.17
CA ASN A 325 -23.87 -6.04 20.42
C ASN A 325 -23.40 -4.58 20.22
N THR A 326 -24.34 -3.65 20.32
CA THR A 326 -24.06 -2.20 20.28
C THR A 326 -23.05 -1.77 21.37
N GLY A 327 -22.96 -2.49 22.49
CA GLY A 327 -21.99 -2.20 23.55
C GLY A 327 -20.52 -2.32 23.10
N GLN A 328 -20.21 -3.28 22.24
CA GLN A 328 -18.85 -3.40 21.67
C GLN A 328 -18.53 -2.23 20.75
N LEU A 329 -19.48 -1.81 19.91
CA LEU A 329 -19.31 -0.61 19.08
C LEU A 329 -18.99 0.61 19.94
N ILE A 330 -19.70 0.79 21.05
CA ILE A 330 -19.48 1.91 21.97
C ILE A 330 -18.10 1.83 22.61
N ALA A 331 -17.69 0.65 23.07
CA ALA A 331 -16.35 0.44 23.61
C ALA A 331 -15.25 0.85 22.61
N ARG A 332 -15.39 0.47 21.34
CA ARG A 332 -14.45 0.83 20.28
C ARG A 332 -14.46 2.33 19.96
N LEU A 333 -15.64 2.94 19.89
CA LEU A 333 -15.77 4.36 19.58
C LEU A 333 -15.27 5.24 20.73
N SER A 334 -15.67 4.95 21.96
CA SER A 334 -15.26 5.73 23.15
C SER A 334 -13.78 5.54 23.46
N GLY A 335 -13.25 4.33 23.26
CA GLY A 335 -11.92 3.96 23.73
C GLY A 335 -11.81 3.83 25.25
N ASP A 336 -12.95 3.73 25.95
CA ASP A 336 -13.01 3.59 27.40
C ASP A 336 -12.34 2.27 27.85
N PRO A 337 -11.27 2.33 28.68
CA PRO A 337 -10.54 1.12 29.09
C PRO A 337 -11.42 0.09 29.82
N GLY A 338 -12.41 0.54 30.60
CA GLY A 338 -13.33 -0.33 31.30
C GLY A 338 -14.26 -1.10 30.35
N LEU A 339 -14.79 -0.39 29.34
CA LEU A 339 -15.62 -1.00 28.30
C LEU A 339 -14.80 -1.92 27.39
N LEU A 340 -13.59 -1.51 26.99
CA LEU A 340 -12.69 -2.34 26.20
C LEU A 340 -12.34 -3.66 26.92
N SER A 341 -12.01 -3.58 28.22
CA SER A 341 -11.76 -4.76 29.05
C SER A 341 -12.99 -5.63 29.20
N LYS A 342 -14.17 -5.06 29.45
CA LYS A 342 -15.44 -5.79 29.58
C LYS A 342 -15.76 -6.64 28.35
N PHE A 343 -15.43 -6.15 27.16
CA PHE A 343 -15.67 -6.84 25.89
C PHE A 343 -14.45 -7.58 25.36
N ASN A 344 -13.37 -7.67 26.15
CA ASN A 344 -12.11 -8.34 25.77
C ASN A 344 -11.49 -7.81 24.46
N ILE A 345 -11.60 -6.49 24.23
CA ILE A 345 -11.05 -5.81 23.06
C ILE A 345 -9.61 -5.40 23.39
N LYS A 346 -8.64 -6.09 22.78
CA LYS A 346 -7.19 -5.91 23.07
C LYS A 346 -6.56 -4.70 22.37
N THR A 347 -7.12 -4.27 21.24
CA THR A 347 -6.59 -3.17 20.43
C THR A 347 -7.68 -2.14 20.16
N ASN A 348 -7.35 -0.85 20.34
CA ASN A 348 -8.25 0.24 19.99
C ASN A 348 -7.80 0.84 18.63
N SER A 349 -8.18 0.19 17.54
CA SER A 349 -7.96 0.72 16.19
C SER A 349 -8.70 2.07 16.03
N LYS A 350 -8.11 3.01 15.29
CA LYS A 350 -8.83 4.22 14.87
C LYS A 350 -9.98 3.90 13.92
N ILE A 351 -9.91 2.78 13.19
CA ILE A 351 -10.93 2.32 12.25
C ILE A 351 -11.94 1.44 12.99
N THR A 352 -13.21 1.72 12.80
CA THR A 352 -14.32 0.88 13.29
C THR A 352 -15.29 0.63 12.15
N ILE A 353 -15.56 -0.65 11.85
CA ILE A 353 -16.51 -1.06 10.80
C ILE A 353 -17.81 -1.47 11.49
N THR A 354 -18.93 -0.87 11.09
CA THR A 354 -20.24 -1.13 11.69
C THR A 354 -21.38 -0.94 10.69
N THR A 355 -22.58 -1.35 11.09
CA THR A 355 -23.79 -1.08 10.29
C THR A 355 -24.41 0.25 10.68
N ILE A 356 -25.16 0.85 9.73
CA ILE A 356 -25.88 2.10 9.99
C ILE A 356 -26.90 1.95 11.13
N GLN A 357 -27.57 0.79 11.24
CA GLN A 357 -28.55 0.52 12.27
C GLN A 357 -27.93 0.49 13.66
N LYS A 358 -26.77 -0.16 13.84
CA LYS A 358 -26.03 -0.16 15.10
C LYS A 358 -25.56 1.22 15.48
N LEU A 359 -25.00 1.95 14.51
CA LEU A 359 -24.51 3.31 14.75
C LEU A 359 -25.67 4.23 15.13
N ASN A 360 -26.82 4.16 14.44
CA ASN A 360 -28.03 4.90 14.82
C ASN A 360 -28.49 4.55 16.25
N CYS A 361 -28.51 3.25 16.58
CA CYS A 361 -28.87 2.83 17.95
C CYS A 361 -27.90 3.39 19.01
N ALA A 362 -26.59 3.44 18.69
CA ALA A 362 -25.57 3.96 19.59
C ALA A 362 -25.74 5.46 19.87
N VAL A 363 -26.13 6.26 18.85
CA VAL A 363 -26.27 7.71 19.00
C VAL A 363 -27.63 8.17 19.49
N THR A 364 -28.70 7.33 19.34
CA THR A 364 -30.10 7.73 19.73
C THR A 364 -30.52 7.23 21.08
N LYS A 365 -30.03 6.09 21.58
CA LYS A 365 -30.44 5.57 22.88
C LYS A 365 -29.61 6.19 24.00
N ASP A 366 -30.29 6.82 24.99
CA ASP A 366 -29.66 7.54 26.10
C ASP A 366 -28.65 6.69 26.88
N TYR A 367 -28.96 5.41 27.08
CA TYR A 367 -28.06 4.47 27.74
C TYR A 367 -26.69 4.38 27.07
N TYR A 368 -26.62 4.46 25.73
CA TYR A 368 -25.43 4.36 24.95
C TYR A 368 -24.78 5.70 24.67
N ASN A 369 -25.59 6.70 24.35
CA ASN A 369 -25.18 8.04 23.98
C ASN A 369 -24.28 8.71 25.02
N LYS A 370 -24.59 8.51 26.34
CA LYS A 370 -23.78 9.04 27.44
C LYS A 370 -22.30 8.65 27.39
N HIS A 371 -21.98 7.47 26.86
CA HIS A 371 -20.61 7.00 26.71
C HIS A 371 -19.90 7.57 25.46
N LEU A 372 -20.63 8.22 24.56
CA LEU A 372 -20.10 8.78 23.30
C LEU A 372 -19.96 10.31 23.34
N GLN A 373 -20.21 10.98 24.50
CA GLN A 373 -20.16 12.44 24.58
C GLN A 373 -18.78 13.02 24.23
N ASP A 374 -17.71 12.33 24.64
CA ASP A 374 -16.34 12.72 24.27
C ASP A 374 -16.08 12.57 22.76
N VAL A 375 -16.62 11.51 22.14
CA VAL A 375 -16.47 11.25 20.70
C VAL A 375 -17.24 12.26 19.85
N ARG A 376 -18.33 12.82 20.39
CA ARG A 376 -19.18 13.80 19.70
C ARG A 376 -18.40 15.01 19.18
N ASN A 377 -17.37 15.44 19.92
CA ASN A 377 -16.56 16.62 19.59
C ASN A 377 -15.29 16.28 18.79
N LYS A 378 -14.93 15.00 18.69
CA LYS A 378 -13.74 14.53 17.99
C LYS A 378 -13.89 14.69 16.48
N LYS A 379 -12.76 14.78 15.77
CA LYS A 379 -12.73 14.75 14.30
C LYS A 379 -13.00 13.33 13.84
N VAL A 380 -14.18 13.13 13.27
CA VAL A 380 -14.64 11.82 12.79
C VAL A 380 -14.78 11.84 11.28
N ILE A 381 -14.22 10.86 10.62
CA ILE A 381 -14.43 10.62 9.19
C ILE A 381 -15.34 9.40 9.05
N MET A 382 -16.43 9.55 8.33
CA MET A 382 -17.31 8.42 7.97
C MET A 382 -17.19 8.06 6.51
N ILE A 383 -17.03 6.77 6.24
CA ILE A 383 -17.02 6.22 4.90
C ILE A 383 -18.22 5.29 4.78
N PHE A 384 -19.14 5.62 3.88
CA PHE A 384 -20.33 4.83 3.60
C PHE A 384 -20.11 3.99 2.35
N ASP A 385 -20.22 2.68 2.46
CA ASP A 385 -20.31 1.81 1.29
C ASP A 385 -21.76 1.71 0.81
N GLU A 386 -21.98 1.63 -0.52
CA GLU A 386 -23.29 1.59 -1.18
C GLU A 386 -24.25 2.72 -0.71
N CYS A 387 -23.78 3.95 -0.66
CA CYS A 387 -24.50 5.10 -0.08
C CYS A 387 -25.82 5.50 -0.81
N HIS A 388 -26.12 4.89 -1.96
CA HIS A 388 -27.35 5.16 -2.72
C HIS A 388 -28.60 4.43 -2.19
N ARG A 389 -28.42 3.47 -1.25
CA ARG A 389 -29.57 2.70 -0.75
C ARG A 389 -30.46 3.55 0.13
N SER A 390 -31.76 3.56 -0.17
CA SER A 390 -32.78 4.46 0.37
C SER A 390 -33.07 4.36 1.88
N HIS A 391 -32.51 3.38 2.58
CA HIS A 391 -32.74 3.19 4.01
C HIS A 391 -31.93 4.12 4.94
N PHE A 392 -31.17 5.06 4.36
CA PHE A 392 -30.31 5.96 5.11
C PHE A 392 -31.01 7.20 5.73
N GLY A 393 -32.28 7.54 5.33
CA GLY A 393 -32.92 8.82 5.61
C GLY A 393 -32.86 9.27 7.07
N ASP A 394 -33.61 8.64 7.98
CA ASP A 394 -33.68 9.09 9.38
C ASP A 394 -32.48 8.65 10.21
N CYS A 395 -31.95 7.45 9.95
CA CYS A 395 -30.70 7.02 10.59
C CYS A 395 -29.55 7.96 10.27
N HIS A 396 -29.42 8.38 9.01
CA HIS A 396 -28.38 9.31 8.59
C HIS A 396 -28.52 10.67 9.28
N LYS A 397 -29.74 11.23 9.36
CA LYS A 397 -30.00 12.50 10.05
C LYS A 397 -29.59 12.44 11.53
N ASN A 398 -29.95 11.36 12.23
CA ASN A 398 -29.60 11.18 13.64
C ASN A 398 -28.07 11.10 13.84
N ILE A 399 -27.40 10.34 12.99
CA ILE A 399 -25.94 10.17 13.04
C ILE A 399 -25.23 11.51 12.77
N VAL A 400 -25.61 12.21 11.69
CA VAL A 400 -25.03 13.52 11.34
C VAL A 400 -25.30 14.56 12.40
N GLY A 401 -26.51 14.57 12.98
CA GLY A 401 -26.87 15.49 14.08
C GLY A 401 -26.12 15.23 15.39
N PHE A 402 -25.62 14.02 15.58
CA PHE A 402 -24.86 13.67 16.78
C PHE A 402 -23.44 14.20 16.76
N PHE A 403 -22.67 13.98 15.69
CA PHE A 403 -21.26 14.35 15.61
C PHE A 403 -21.10 15.82 15.19
N LYS A 404 -20.32 16.60 15.94
CA LYS A 404 -20.11 18.03 15.66
C LYS A 404 -19.01 18.31 14.64
N ASN A 405 -18.02 17.43 14.54
CA ASN A 405 -16.88 17.56 13.63
C ASN A 405 -16.78 16.34 12.75
N LEU A 406 -17.75 16.21 11.83
CA LEU A 406 -17.93 15.06 10.95
C LEU A 406 -17.66 15.43 9.49
N GLN A 407 -16.92 14.57 8.79
CA GLN A 407 -16.79 14.61 7.36
C GLN A 407 -17.16 13.25 6.76
N ILE A 408 -17.90 13.25 5.65
CA ILE A 408 -18.53 12.04 5.09
C ILE A 408 -18.06 11.82 3.67
N PHE A 409 -17.69 10.56 3.37
CA PHE A 409 -17.41 10.08 2.03
C PHE A 409 -18.30 8.89 1.69
N GLY A 410 -19.05 8.99 0.59
CA GLY A 410 -19.92 7.92 0.10
C GLY A 410 -19.30 7.19 -1.08
N PHE A 411 -19.39 5.87 -1.10
CA PHE A 411 -19.05 5.03 -2.25
C PHE A 411 -20.35 4.47 -2.84
N THR A 412 -20.48 4.50 -4.17
CA THR A 412 -21.69 4.01 -4.85
C THR A 412 -21.39 3.41 -6.21
N GLY A 413 -22.18 2.41 -6.59
CA GLY A 413 -22.17 1.81 -7.94
C GLY A 413 -23.13 2.48 -8.91
N THR A 414 -24.06 3.30 -8.40
CA THR A 414 -25.06 4.01 -9.21
C THR A 414 -24.88 5.52 -9.09
N PRO A 415 -25.16 6.30 -10.14
CA PRO A 415 -25.20 7.76 -10.05
C PRO A 415 -26.20 8.20 -8.97
N ILE A 416 -25.81 9.23 -8.21
CA ILE A 416 -26.68 9.87 -7.21
C ILE A 416 -27.34 11.07 -7.85
#